data_44b45dab8cd15d5d789640383c3f7be9
#
_entry.id   44b45dab8cd15d5d789640383c3f7be9
#
_cell.length_a   1.000
_cell.length_b   1.000
_cell.length_c   1.000
_cell.angle_alpha   90.00
_cell.angle_beta   90.00
_cell.angle_gamma   90.00
#
_symmetry.space_group_name_H-M   'P 1'
#
loop_
_entity.id
_entity.type
_entity.pdbx_description
1 polymer ?
#
loop_
_entity_poly.entity_id
_entity_poly.type
_entity_poly.pdbx_seq_one_letter_code
_entity_poly.pdbx_strand_id
1 'polypeptide(L)'
;ARTEKSGGANGAMDILKHLPRWFLMLFFRILKILDFYGKVPDELREDDPNFASVFLTNLGSIRCPSVYHHLNNYGTNSIMIAIGTLRKEEKIAPDGSRSVRDMVDIGITLDERVADGFYFGRSLKLVQYLLANPELLEKPLEEAVDFEC
;
A
#
# COMPACT_ATOMS: atom_id res chain seq x y z
N ALA A 1 17.31 15.83 11.24
CA ALA A 1 18.08 14.64 10.84
C ALA A 1 17.46 13.44 11.55
N ARG A 2 16.67 12.65 10.81
CA ARG A 2 16.07 11.40 11.32
C ARG A 2 17.16 10.34 11.16
N THR A 3 17.79 9.95 12.24
CA THR A 3 18.66 8.76 12.29
C THR A 3 17.76 7.55 12.06
N GLU A 4 17.74 7.05 10.82
CA GLU A 4 17.22 5.72 10.55
C GLU A 4 18.06 4.72 11.33
N LYS A 5 17.46 4.09 12.33
CA LYS A 5 18.02 2.85 12.88
C LYS A 5 18.09 1.88 11.71
N SER A 6 19.29 1.52 11.31
CA SER A 6 19.56 0.44 10.37
C SER A 6 18.90 -0.81 10.93
N GLY A 7 17.71 -1.15 10.44
CA GLY A 7 17.05 -2.40 10.77
C GLY A 7 17.90 -3.58 10.31
N GLY A 8 17.67 -4.76 10.91
CA GLY A 8 18.41 -5.99 10.58
C GLY A 8 18.46 -6.32 9.09
N ALA A 9 17.47 -5.89 8.31
CA ALA A 9 17.39 -6.03 6.85
C ALA A 9 18.56 -5.34 6.12
N ASN A 10 19.01 -4.15 6.56
CA ASN A 10 20.13 -3.44 5.93
C ASN A 10 21.47 -4.16 6.16
N GLY A 11 21.69 -4.73 7.35
CA GLY A 11 22.90 -5.52 7.64
C GLY A 11 22.94 -6.82 6.82
N ALA A 12 21.79 -7.50 6.68
CA ALA A 12 21.67 -8.68 5.83
C ALA A 12 21.92 -8.37 4.34
N MET A 13 21.41 -7.24 3.85
CA MET A 13 21.63 -6.78 2.46
C MET A 13 23.11 -6.50 2.18
N ASP A 14 23.87 -5.96 3.14
CA ASP A 14 25.30 -5.69 2.96
C ASP A 14 26.12 -6.99 2.88
N ILE A 15 25.76 -8.02 3.64
CA ILE A 15 26.38 -9.34 3.55
C ILE A 15 26.04 -9.99 2.19
N LEU A 16 24.78 -9.90 1.75
CA LEU A 16 24.29 -10.48 0.50
C LEU A 16 25.01 -9.91 -0.74
N LYS A 17 25.45 -8.64 -0.72
CA LYS A 17 26.17 -8.01 -1.84
C LYS A 17 27.53 -8.68 -2.15
N HIS A 18 28.15 -9.33 -1.15
CA HIS A 18 29.46 -10.00 -1.30
C HIS A 18 29.37 -11.46 -1.69
N LEU A 19 28.14 -12.01 -1.77
CA LEU A 19 27.93 -13.43 -2.11
C LEU A 19 27.87 -13.65 -3.62
N PRO A 20 28.37 -14.79 -4.13
CA PRO A 20 28.29 -15.11 -5.55
C PRO A 20 26.83 -15.31 -6.00
N ARG A 21 26.54 -14.92 -7.24
CA ARG A 21 25.20 -14.91 -7.80
C ARG A 21 24.46 -16.25 -7.69
N TRP A 22 25.16 -17.38 -7.84
CA TRP A 22 24.56 -18.70 -7.75
C TRP A 22 24.03 -19.00 -6.33
N PHE A 23 24.78 -18.53 -5.32
CA PHE A 23 24.36 -18.68 -3.92
C PHE A 23 23.12 -17.82 -3.62
N LEU A 24 23.10 -16.58 -4.10
CA LEU A 24 21.94 -15.69 -3.96
C LEU A 24 20.69 -16.30 -4.62
N MET A 25 20.83 -16.86 -5.82
CA MET A 25 19.70 -17.52 -6.49
C MET A 25 19.17 -18.71 -5.68
N LEU A 26 20.05 -19.54 -5.12
CA LEU A 26 19.67 -20.64 -4.25
C LEU A 26 18.98 -20.16 -2.98
N PHE A 27 19.55 -19.16 -2.33
CA PHE A 27 19.00 -18.55 -1.11
C PHE A 27 17.59 -18.00 -1.34
N PHE A 28 17.38 -17.19 -2.37
CA PHE A 28 16.05 -16.67 -2.69
C PHE A 28 15.06 -17.74 -3.14
N ARG A 29 15.53 -18.81 -3.76
CA ARG A 29 14.69 -19.96 -4.10
C ARG A 29 14.20 -20.70 -2.85
N ILE A 30 15.07 -20.88 -1.87
CA ILE A 30 14.72 -21.47 -0.58
C ILE A 30 13.76 -20.55 0.17
N LEU A 31 14.02 -19.24 0.25
CA LEU A 31 13.11 -18.28 0.87
C LEU A 31 11.72 -18.31 0.24
N LYS A 32 11.62 -18.38 -1.09
CA LYS A 32 10.33 -18.48 -1.78
C LYS A 32 9.58 -19.77 -1.45
N ILE A 33 10.29 -20.88 -1.25
CA ILE A 33 9.69 -22.15 -0.80
C ILE A 33 9.20 -22.01 0.64
N LEU A 34 10.00 -21.41 1.52
CA LEU A 34 9.62 -21.16 2.91
C LEU A 34 8.41 -20.23 3.02
N ASP A 35 8.36 -19.19 2.18
CA ASP A 35 7.23 -18.26 2.07
C ASP A 35 5.95 -18.99 1.65
N PHE A 36 6.03 -19.85 0.64
CA PHE A 36 4.89 -20.66 0.19
C PHE A 36 4.31 -21.54 1.31
N TYR A 37 5.17 -22.08 2.18
CA TYR A 37 4.74 -22.88 3.33
C TYR A 37 4.49 -22.06 4.60
N GLY A 38 4.58 -20.74 4.56
CA GLY A 38 4.42 -19.86 5.72
C GLY A 38 5.48 -20.04 6.81
N LYS A 39 6.68 -20.53 6.45
CA LYS A 39 7.78 -20.88 7.37
C LYS A 39 8.96 -19.91 7.28
N VAL A 40 8.74 -18.70 6.81
CA VAL A 40 9.79 -17.66 6.82
C VAL A 40 10.11 -17.30 8.28
N PRO A 41 11.39 -17.28 8.68
CA PRO A 41 11.79 -16.85 10.02
C PRO A 41 11.27 -15.46 10.39
N ASP A 42 10.83 -15.28 11.63
CA ASP A 42 10.24 -14.04 12.10
C ASP A 42 11.21 -12.86 12.00
N GLU A 43 12.50 -13.09 12.23
CA GLU A 43 13.55 -12.08 12.09
C GLU A 43 13.66 -11.49 10.66
N LEU A 44 13.23 -12.24 9.65
CA LEU A 44 13.20 -11.79 8.25
C LEU A 44 11.85 -11.18 7.88
N ARG A 45 10.79 -11.42 8.67
CA ARG A 45 9.43 -10.91 8.41
C ARG A 45 9.15 -9.58 9.08
N GLU A 46 9.65 -9.38 10.32
CA GLU A 46 9.27 -8.24 11.16
C GLU A 46 9.61 -6.88 10.53
N ASP A 47 10.74 -6.79 9.85
CA ASP A 47 11.22 -5.55 9.23
C ASP A 47 10.95 -5.47 7.71
N ASP A 48 10.34 -6.52 7.11
CA ASP A 48 10.10 -6.56 5.67
C ASP A 48 8.67 -6.08 5.35
N PRO A 49 8.50 -4.92 4.68
CA PRO A 49 7.20 -4.38 4.33
C PRO A 49 6.38 -5.28 3.38
N ASN A 50 7.01 -6.27 2.73
CA ASN A 50 6.30 -7.23 1.90
C ASN A 50 5.37 -8.15 2.69
N PHE A 51 5.55 -8.27 4.02
CA PHE A 51 4.67 -9.05 4.90
C PHE A 51 3.54 -8.21 5.53
N ALA A 52 3.45 -6.93 5.24
CA ALA A 52 2.28 -6.13 5.57
C ALA A 52 1.11 -6.47 4.63
N SER A 53 -0.12 -6.54 5.14
CA SER A 53 -1.31 -6.74 4.30
C SER A 53 -1.58 -5.53 3.40
N VAL A 54 -1.32 -4.33 3.91
CA VAL A 54 -1.47 -3.05 3.21
C VAL A 54 -0.17 -2.27 3.29
N PHE A 55 0.33 -1.84 2.14
CA PHE A 55 1.50 -0.96 2.05
C PHE A 55 1.05 0.43 1.61
N LEU A 56 1.34 1.44 2.44
CA LEU A 56 1.01 2.83 2.16
C LEU A 56 2.30 3.62 1.90
N THR A 57 2.37 4.29 0.75
CA THR A 57 3.49 5.17 0.40
C THR A 57 3.00 6.58 0.11
N ASN A 58 3.75 7.60 0.59
CA ASN A 58 3.47 9.01 0.32
C ASN A 58 4.50 9.58 -0.68
N LEU A 59 4.12 9.61 -1.95
CA LEU A 59 4.92 10.17 -3.03
C LEU A 59 4.81 11.70 -3.11
N GLY A 60 3.78 12.29 -2.50
CA GLY A 60 3.63 13.74 -2.39
C GLY A 60 4.80 14.40 -1.66
N SER A 61 5.45 13.69 -0.73
CA SER A 61 6.65 14.16 -0.02
C SER A 61 7.84 14.46 -0.94
N ILE A 62 7.91 13.76 -2.08
CA ILE A 62 8.93 13.95 -3.14
C ILE A 62 8.37 14.64 -4.38
N ARG A 63 7.19 15.24 -4.28
CA ARG A 63 6.48 15.95 -5.36
C ARG A 63 6.18 15.08 -6.59
N CYS A 64 5.92 13.78 -6.37
CA CYS A 64 5.53 12.85 -7.41
C CYS A 64 4.01 12.69 -7.45
N PRO A 65 3.38 12.54 -8.64
CA PRO A 65 1.98 12.14 -8.73
C PRO A 65 1.78 10.73 -8.18
N SER A 66 0.53 10.36 -7.93
CA SER A 66 0.22 8.96 -7.59
C SER A 66 0.54 8.04 -8.77
N VAL A 67 1.06 6.85 -8.45
CA VAL A 67 1.41 5.82 -9.44
C VAL A 67 0.83 4.48 -9.00
N TYR A 68 0.65 3.58 -9.96
CA TYR A 68 0.30 2.20 -9.65
C TYR A 68 1.59 1.39 -9.47
N HIS A 69 1.67 0.67 -8.36
CA HIS A 69 2.80 -0.19 -8.05
C HIS A 69 2.52 -1.63 -8.46
N HIS A 70 3.58 -2.34 -8.83
CA HIS A 70 3.51 -3.77 -9.02
C HIS A 70 3.55 -4.49 -7.66
N LEU A 71 2.60 -5.40 -7.43
CA LEU A 71 2.61 -6.24 -6.24
C LEU A 71 3.62 -7.38 -6.40
N ASN A 72 4.35 -7.69 -5.34
CA ASN A 72 5.31 -8.79 -5.33
C ASN A 72 4.61 -10.14 -5.20
N ASN A 73 5.21 -11.18 -5.79
CA ASN A 73 4.82 -12.57 -5.57
C ASN A 73 5.53 -13.21 -4.36
N TYR A 74 5.96 -12.37 -3.40
CA TYR A 74 6.63 -12.75 -2.17
C TYR A 74 6.02 -11.96 -1.02
N GLY A 75 5.78 -12.64 0.12
CA GLY A 75 5.14 -12.06 1.28
C GLY A 75 3.61 -12.04 1.17
N THR A 76 2.98 -11.20 1.99
CA THR A 76 1.51 -11.14 2.16
C THR A 76 0.88 -9.84 1.69
N ASN A 77 1.65 -8.96 1.05
CA ASN A 77 1.15 -7.66 0.60
C ASN A 77 0.10 -7.83 -0.51
N SER A 78 -1.14 -7.47 -0.20
CA SER A 78 -2.29 -7.61 -1.11
C SER A 78 -2.83 -6.27 -1.60
N ILE A 79 -2.50 -5.18 -0.90
CA ILE A 79 -3.00 -3.83 -1.21
C ILE A 79 -1.84 -2.86 -1.12
N MET A 80 -1.62 -2.10 -2.21
CA MET A 80 -0.64 -1.02 -2.22
C MET A 80 -1.33 0.29 -2.55
N ILE A 81 -1.13 1.29 -1.70
CA ILE A 81 -1.73 2.62 -1.80
C ILE A 81 -0.63 3.65 -1.96
N ALA A 82 -0.69 4.43 -3.04
CA ALA A 82 0.24 5.51 -3.32
C ALA A 82 -0.50 6.86 -3.25
N ILE A 83 -0.13 7.71 -2.30
CA ILE A 83 -0.65 9.07 -2.17
C ILE A 83 0.21 9.99 -3.00
N GLY A 84 -0.39 10.68 -3.96
CA GLY A 84 0.28 11.64 -4.84
C GLY A 84 0.43 13.03 -4.24
N THR A 85 0.91 13.94 -5.07
CA THR A 85 1.09 15.35 -4.72
C THR A 85 -0.24 16.06 -4.60
N LEU A 86 -0.38 16.92 -3.59
CA LEU A 86 -1.47 17.88 -3.48
C LEU A 86 -1.40 18.88 -4.64
N ARG A 87 -2.50 19.04 -5.36
CA ARG A 87 -2.63 20.00 -6.46
C ARG A 87 -3.94 20.78 -6.35
N LYS A 88 -3.96 21.95 -6.97
CA LYS A 88 -5.20 22.73 -7.11
C LYS A 88 -5.90 22.34 -8.41
N GLU A 89 -7.18 22.04 -8.31
CA GLU A 89 -8.01 21.68 -9.45
C GLU A 89 -9.27 22.53 -9.49
N GLU A 90 -9.61 23.02 -10.68
CA GLU A 90 -10.85 23.75 -10.90
C GLU A 90 -12.01 22.80 -11.08
N LYS A 91 -13.00 22.91 -10.21
CA LYS A 91 -14.25 22.13 -10.30
C LYS A 91 -15.37 23.03 -10.78
N ILE A 92 -16.04 22.60 -11.86
CA ILE A 92 -17.22 23.27 -12.41
C ILE A 92 -18.44 22.54 -11.85
N ALA A 93 -19.30 23.26 -11.13
CA ALA A 93 -20.56 22.74 -10.63
C ALA A 93 -21.62 22.70 -11.73
N PRO A 94 -22.73 21.92 -11.56
CA PRO A 94 -23.79 21.85 -12.56
C PRO A 94 -24.49 23.17 -12.89
N ASP A 95 -24.41 24.15 -12.00
CA ASP A 95 -24.90 25.52 -12.15
C ASP A 95 -23.96 26.45 -12.94
N GLY A 96 -22.80 25.91 -13.40
CA GLY A 96 -21.76 26.64 -14.11
C GLY A 96 -20.79 27.41 -13.18
N SER A 97 -20.97 27.38 -11.89
CA SER A 97 -20.03 28.00 -10.94
C SER A 97 -18.69 27.28 -10.91
N ARG A 98 -17.59 28.05 -10.78
CA ARG A 98 -16.24 27.51 -10.73
C ARG A 98 -15.67 27.65 -9.34
N SER A 99 -15.11 26.60 -8.82
CA SER A 99 -14.42 26.59 -7.52
C SER A 99 -13.06 25.91 -7.63
N VAL A 100 -12.04 26.49 -7.00
CA VAL A 100 -10.72 25.87 -6.92
C VAL A 100 -10.65 25.07 -5.61
N ARG A 101 -10.30 23.80 -5.72
CA ARG A 101 -10.16 22.89 -4.56
C ARG A 101 -8.78 22.26 -4.55
N ASP A 102 -8.33 21.95 -3.34
CA ASP A 102 -7.15 21.13 -3.16
C ASP A 102 -7.52 19.67 -3.37
N MET A 103 -6.82 19.01 -4.29
CA MET A 103 -7.05 17.62 -4.69
C MET A 103 -5.77 16.80 -4.51
N VAL A 104 -5.95 15.56 -4.12
CA VAL A 104 -4.86 14.58 -4.07
C VAL A 104 -5.29 13.31 -4.80
N ASP A 105 -4.41 12.79 -5.65
CA ASP A 105 -4.66 11.51 -6.31
C ASP A 105 -4.17 10.37 -5.43
N ILE A 106 -4.96 9.31 -5.33
CA ILE A 106 -4.60 8.09 -4.62
C ILE A 106 -4.62 6.96 -5.64
N GLY A 107 -3.45 6.38 -5.91
CA GLY A 107 -3.31 5.17 -6.70
C GLY A 107 -3.45 3.94 -5.81
N ILE A 108 -4.35 3.02 -6.15
CA ILE A 108 -4.57 1.78 -5.40
C ILE A 108 -4.33 0.60 -6.32
N THR A 109 -3.45 -0.30 -5.92
CA THR A 109 -3.22 -1.59 -6.56
C THR A 109 -3.69 -2.69 -5.64
N LEU A 110 -4.51 -3.58 -6.16
CA LEU A 110 -5.20 -4.64 -5.42
C LEU A 110 -4.84 -6.01 -6.01
N ASP A 111 -4.72 -7.01 -5.14
CA ASP A 111 -4.48 -8.40 -5.55
C ASP A 111 -5.81 -9.14 -5.73
N GLU A 112 -6.21 -9.38 -6.99
CA GLU A 112 -7.44 -10.08 -7.32
C GLU A 112 -7.44 -11.56 -6.90
N ARG A 113 -6.32 -12.10 -6.46
CA ARG A 113 -6.25 -13.44 -5.82
C ARG A 113 -6.94 -13.47 -4.45
N VAL A 114 -7.07 -12.30 -3.80
CA VAL A 114 -7.70 -12.17 -2.47
C VAL A 114 -9.21 -11.98 -2.59
N ALA A 115 -9.65 -11.15 -3.54
CA ALA A 115 -11.06 -10.90 -3.80
C ALA A 115 -11.24 -10.39 -5.23
N ASP A 116 -12.43 -10.55 -5.77
CA ASP A 116 -12.75 -10.12 -7.13
C ASP A 116 -12.96 -8.59 -7.25
N GLY A 117 -13.01 -8.13 -8.50
CA GLY A 117 -13.19 -6.71 -8.80
C GLY A 117 -14.52 -6.14 -8.32
N PHE A 118 -15.58 -6.97 -8.21
CA PHE A 118 -16.87 -6.53 -7.69
C PHE A 118 -16.78 -6.21 -6.19
N TYR A 119 -16.15 -7.08 -5.42
CA TYR A 119 -15.93 -6.86 -3.99
C TYR A 119 -15.08 -5.61 -3.75
N PHE A 120 -13.96 -5.47 -4.47
CA PHE A 120 -13.10 -4.29 -4.36
C PHE A 120 -13.81 -3.00 -4.79
N GLY A 121 -14.63 -3.06 -5.84
CA GLY A 121 -15.43 -1.91 -6.29
C GLY A 121 -16.37 -1.38 -5.20
N ARG A 122 -17.05 -2.28 -4.48
CA ARG A 122 -17.88 -1.91 -3.32
C ARG A 122 -17.04 -1.34 -2.18
N SER A 123 -15.91 -1.96 -1.87
CA SER A 123 -15.01 -1.50 -0.81
C SER A 123 -14.47 -0.10 -1.11
N LEU A 124 -14.11 0.20 -2.35
CA LEU A 124 -13.66 1.53 -2.76
C LEU A 124 -14.76 2.59 -2.64
N LYS A 125 -16.01 2.26 -2.96
CA LYS A 125 -17.15 3.16 -2.74
C LYS A 125 -17.34 3.47 -1.25
N LEU A 126 -17.22 2.46 -0.38
CA LEU A 126 -17.25 2.65 1.06
C LEU A 126 -16.12 3.57 1.54
N VAL A 127 -14.89 3.36 1.07
CA VAL A 127 -13.75 4.24 1.38
C VAL A 127 -14.03 5.68 0.94
N GLN A 128 -14.56 5.88 -0.27
CA GLN A 128 -14.93 7.21 -0.76
C GLN A 128 -16.01 7.85 0.10
N TYR A 129 -17.01 7.09 0.52
CA TYR A 129 -18.08 7.56 1.40
C TYR A 129 -17.53 7.98 2.78
N LEU A 130 -16.66 7.17 3.37
CA LEU A 130 -16.02 7.48 4.65
C LEU A 130 -15.10 8.71 4.57
N LEU A 131 -14.36 8.88 3.48
CA LEU A 131 -13.54 10.07 3.25
C LEU A 131 -14.39 11.33 3.05
N ALA A 132 -15.60 11.21 2.52
CA ALA A 132 -16.54 12.32 2.39
C ALA A 132 -17.24 12.66 3.72
N ASN A 133 -17.32 11.70 4.66
CA ASN A 133 -17.98 11.82 5.95
C ASN A 133 -17.02 11.37 7.07
N PRO A 134 -15.93 12.12 7.34
CA PRO A 134 -14.86 11.68 8.24
C PRO A 134 -15.32 11.49 9.69
N GLU A 135 -16.43 12.10 10.10
CA GLU A 135 -17.06 11.91 11.41
C GLU A 135 -17.50 10.45 11.67
N LEU A 136 -17.75 9.68 10.60
CA LEU A 136 -18.09 8.27 10.73
C LEU A 136 -16.91 7.42 11.18
N LEU A 137 -15.67 7.89 10.95
CA LEU A 137 -14.45 7.19 11.38
C LEU A 137 -14.21 7.29 12.90
N GLU A 138 -14.89 8.22 13.59
CA GLU A 138 -14.84 8.37 15.06
C GLU A 138 -15.81 7.42 15.77
N LYS A 139 -16.71 6.78 15.02
CA LYS A 139 -17.66 5.82 15.58
C LYS A 139 -17.00 4.46 15.84
N PRO A 140 -17.52 3.68 16.81
CA PRO A 140 -17.08 2.31 17.03
C PRO A 140 -17.23 1.46 15.76
N LEU A 141 -16.28 0.56 15.50
CA LEU A 141 -16.28 -0.35 14.34
C LEU A 141 -17.50 -1.29 14.29
N GLU A 142 -18.16 -1.48 15.41
CA GLU A 142 -19.35 -2.35 15.55
C GLU A 142 -20.63 -1.68 15.00
N GLU A 143 -20.63 -0.36 14.82
CA GLU A 143 -21.75 0.32 14.19
C GLU A 143 -21.69 0.13 12.66
N ALA A 144 -22.72 -0.50 12.11
CA ALA A 144 -22.84 -0.64 10.67
C ALA A 144 -23.00 0.74 10.02
N VAL A 145 -22.16 1.01 9.01
CA VAL A 145 -22.30 2.21 8.18
C VAL A 145 -23.29 1.87 7.06
N ASP A 146 -24.46 2.50 7.07
CA ASP A 146 -25.44 2.37 6.01
C ASP A 146 -25.02 3.27 4.84
N PHE A 147 -24.61 2.66 3.72
CA PHE A 147 -24.28 3.37 2.49
C PHE A 147 -24.85 2.65 1.29
N GLU A 148 -25.42 3.40 0.37
CA GLU A 148 -25.95 2.86 -0.90
C GLU A 148 -24.79 2.60 -1.87
N CYS A 149 -24.78 1.41 -2.47
CA CYS A 149 -23.77 0.95 -3.43
C CYS A 149 -24.10 1.38 -4.87
#